data_2a83bb4b40a9e978c846d0254bd47dd2
#
_entry.id   2a83bb4b40a9e978c846d0254bd47dd2
#
_cell.length_a   1.000
_cell.length_b   1.000
_cell.length_c   1.000
_cell.angle_alpha   90.00
_cell.angle_beta   90.00
_cell.angle_gamma   90.00
#
_symmetry.space_group_name_H-M   'P 1'
#
loop_
_entity.id
_entity.type
_entity.pdbx_description
1 polymer ?
#
loop_
_entity_poly.entity_id
_entity_poly.type
_entity_poly.pdbx_seq_one_letter_code
_entity_poly.pdbx_strand_id
1 'polypeptide(L)'
;MTYQNDLYVELAKIGKSLSSERRLEIMDLLVQGPKTVEKIAELTKMSVANTSRHLQVLRSGNLVERKRDGNHIYYGPASSRVVDLFYLLRDVGEDQLERISQIKEDFEKNDVYAMPLDAAYNKAKSGEIELIDVRPADEYATAHIAEAKNIPLPELKEKLDTLPADKDVVVYCRGNLCTYATRAAKILSESGYNAHSLNESTYDWNRYIEKRRCRKK
;
A
#
# COMPACT_ATOMS: atom_id res chain seq x y z
N MET A 1 41.91 -3.82 1.75
CA MET A 1 40.56 -4.45 1.70
C MET A 1 40.47 -5.26 0.42
N THR A 2 39.74 -6.36 0.38
CA THR A 2 39.54 -7.14 -0.83
C THR A 2 38.35 -6.60 -1.60
N TYR A 3 38.35 -6.71 -2.93
CA TYR A 3 37.23 -6.36 -3.81
C TYR A 3 35.87 -6.81 -3.26
N GLN A 4 35.79 -8.03 -2.76
CA GLN A 4 34.56 -8.59 -2.19
C GLN A 4 34.10 -7.84 -0.92
N ASN A 5 35.01 -7.43 -0.06
CA ASN A 5 34.71 -6.66 1.15
C ASN A 5 34.11 -5.30 0.82
N ASP A 6 34.67 -4.62 -0.19
CA ASP A 6 34.17 -3.30 -0.61
C ASP A 6 32.77 -3.39 -1.19
N LEU A 7 32.44 -4.46 -1.94
CA LEU A 7 31.09 -4.72 -2.42
C LEU A 7 30.06 -4.93 -1.28
N TYR A 8 30.43 -5.72 -0.25
CA TYR A 8 29.54 -5.91 0.90
C TYR A 8 29.33 -4.64 1.70
N VAL A 9 30.35 -3.79 1.81
CA VAL A 9 30.22 -2.46 2.47
C VAL A 9 29.20 -1.60 1.71
N GLU A 10 29.22 -1.59 0.38
CA GLU A 10 28.25 -0.84 -0.43
C GLU A 10 26.84 -1.43 -0.33
N LEU A 11 26.70 -2.76 -0.47
CA LEU A 11 25.39 -3.43 -0.34
C LEU A 11 24.76 -3.21 1.06
N ALA A 12 25.57 -3.19 2.11
CA ALA A 12 25.09 -2.95 3.46
C ALA A 12 24.45 -1.56 3.64
N LYS A 13 24.75 -0.59 2.78
CA LYS A 13 24.11 0.74 2.83
C LYS A 13 22.61 0.64 2.60
N ILE A 14 22.16 -0.24 1.69
CA ILE A 14 20.73 -0.49 1.42
C ILE A 14 20.05 -1.00 2.70
N GLY A 15 20.57 -2.07 3.30
CA GLY A 15 20.01 -2.64 4.53
C GLY A 15 19.97 -1.63 5.68
N LYS A 16 21.09 -0.88 5.89
CA LYS A 16 21.15 0.19 6.89
C LYS A 16 20.13 1.29 6.65
N SER A 17 19.84 1.61 5.39
CA SER A 17 18.85 2.64 5.03
C SER A 17 17.41 2.19 5.31
N LEU A 18 17.11 0.89 5.32
CA LEU A 18 15.78 0.35 5.67
C LEU A 18 15.64 0.01 7.16
N SER A 19 16.73 -0.05 7.91
CA SER A 19 16.76 -0.46 9.33
C SER A 19 16.19 0.63 10.27
N SER A 20 14.91 0.98 10.06
CA SER A 20 14.14 1.88 10.94
C SER A 20 12.65 1.77 10.61
N GLU A 21 11.81 1.63 11.64
CA GLU A 21 10.35 1.59 11.51
C GLU A 21 9.80 2.84 10.79
N ARG A 22 10.36 4.02 11.08
CA ARG A 22 9.94 5.27 10.44
C ARG A 22 10.31 5.34 8.97
N ARG A 23 11.44 4.77 8.58
CA ARG A 23 11.82 4.71 7.16
C ARG A 23 11.01 3.68 6.39
N LEU A 24 10.64 2.58 7.03
CA LEU A 24 9.69 1.60 6.44
C LEU A 24 8.31 2.23 6.27
N GLU A 25 7.80 2.98 7.24
CA GLU A 25 6.55 3.73 7.15
C GLU A 25 6.58 4.76 5.99
N ILE A 26 7.68 5.49 5.83
CA ILE A 26 7.86 6.41 4.69
C ILE A 26 7.88 5.64 3.37
N MET A 27 8.59 4.51 3.29
CA MET A 27 8.62 3.70 2.07
C MET A 27 7.24 3.17 1.71
N ASP A 28 6.43 2.72 2.69
CA ASP A 28 5.05 2.28 2.46
C ASP A 28 4.19 3.38 1.81
N LEU A 29 4.36 4.62 2.25
CA LEU A 29 3.68 5.77 1.64
C LEU A 29 4.18 6.07 0.22
N LEU A 30 5.48 5.99 0.00
CA LEU A 30 6.10 6.36 -1.27
C LEU A 30 5.87 5.33 -2.37
N VAL A 31 5.75 4.04 -2.04
CA VAL A 31 5.39 3.00 -3.04
C VAL A 31 3.94 3.13 -3.54
N GLN A 32 3.10 3.88 -2.84
CA GLN A 32 1.74 4.22 -3.29
C GLN A 32 1.70 5.40 -4.26
N GLY A 33 2.74 6.23 -4.27
CA GLY A 33 2.84 7.39 -5.15
C GLY A 33 3.75 8.49 -4.59
N PRO A 34 4.27 9.36 -5.46
CA PRO A 34 5.15 10.45 -5.06
C PRO A 34 4.47 11.42 -4.08
N LYS A 35 5.21 11.88 -3.06
CA LYS A 35 4.69 12.81 -2.04
C LYS A 35 5.72 13.88 -1.67
N THR A 36 5.24 15.05 -1.27
CA THR A 36 6.11 16.10 -0.70
C THR A 36 6.50 15.75 0.73
N VAL A 37 7.56 16.40 1.25
CA VAL A 37 7.99 16.16 2.64
C VAL A 37 6.93 16.57 3.65
N GLU A 38 6.18 17.62 3.37
CA GLU A 38 5.07 18.10 4.21
C GLU A 38 3.96 17.05 4.28
N LYS A 39 3.59 16.45 3.12
CA LYS A 39 2.55 15.43 3.08
C LYS A 39 2.98 14.15 3.79
N ILE A 40 4.23 13.74 3.65
CA ILE A 40 4.78 12.60 4.40
C ILE A 40 4.75 12.90 5.91
N ALA A 41 5.18 14.10 6.32
CA ALA A 41 5.18 14.52 7.72
C ALA A 41 3.78 14.49 8.33
N GLU A 42 2.78 15.00 7.61
CA GLU A 42 1.36 14.95 7.98
C GLU A 42 0.88 13.50 8.20
N LEU A 43 1.12 12.63 7.22
CA LEU A 43 0.64 11.24 7.23
C LEU A 43 1.31 10.39 8.32
N THR A 44 2.60 10.61 8.58
CA THR A 44 3.39 9.88 9.59
C THR A 44 3.34 10.54 10.98
N LYS A 45 2.69 11.69 11.10
CA LYS A 45 2.64 12.50 12.33
C LYS A 45 4.03 12.86 12.87
N MET A 46 5.00 12.99 11.99
CA MET A 46 6.35 13.45 12.29
C MET A 46 6.49 14.95 11.99
N SER A 47 7.50 15.59 12.59
CA SER A 47 7.89 16.95 12.16
C SER A 47 8.53 16.91 10.77
N VAL A 48 8.37 17.98 9.97
CA VAL A 48 8.99 18.12 8.64
C VAL A 48 10.52 17.94 8.73
N ALA A 49 11.15 18.47 9.77
CA ALA A 49 12.59 18.33 9.96
C ALA A 49 13.02 16.86 10.17
N ASN A 50 12.25 16.09 10.97
CA ASN A 50 12.54 14.68 11.20
C ASN A 50 12.28 13.85 9.93
N THR A 51 11.18 14.09 9.24
CA THR A 51 10.84 13.48 7.96
C THR A 51 11.93 13.73 6.91
N SER A 52 12.39 14.97 6.80
CA SER A 52 13.49 15.35 5.90
C SER A 52 14.77 14.57 6.20
N ARG A 53 15.12 14.37 7.49
CA ARG A 53 16.28 13.58 7.90
C ARG A 53 16.16 12.12 7.49
N HIS A 54 14.99 11.50 7.68
CA HIS A 54 14.75 10.12 7.23
C HIS A 54 14.82 10.00 5.70
N LEU A 55 14.25 10.95 4.96
CA LEU A 55 14.35 11.00 3.49
C LEU A 55 15.80 11.16 3.01
N GLN A 56 16.64 11.94 3.71
CA GLN A 56 18.07 12.04 3.39
C GLN A 56 18.79 10.71 3.56
N VAL A 57 18.48 9.93 4.61
CA VAL A 57 19.06 8.58 4.81
C VAL A 57 18.61 7.64 3.69
N LEU A 58 17.33 7.60 3.35
CA LEU A 58 16.82 6.80 2.23
C LEU A 58 17.46 7.18 0.89
N ARG A 59 17.68 8.49 0.65
CA ARG A 59 18.37 8.97 -0.54
C ARG A 59 19.84 8.60 -0.57
N SER A 60 20.55 8.65 0.56
CA SER A 60 21.95 8.23 0.62
C SER A 60 22.13 6.74 0.32
N GLY A 61 21.09 5.92 0.57
CA GLY A 61 21.02 4.52 0.15
C GLY A 61 20.48 4.31 -1.26
N ASN A 62 20.22 5.38 -2.04
CA ASN A 62 19.63 5.34 -3.37
C ASN A 62 18.27 4.60 -3.44
N LEU A 63 17.50 4.60 -2.34
CA LEU A 63 16.17 4.00 -2.28
C LEU A 63 15.07 4.97 -2.66
N VAL A 64 15.32 6.28 -2.49
CA VAL A 64 14.37 7.35 -2.77
C VAL A 64 15.04 8.39 -3.67
N GLU A 65 14.33 8.78 -4.70
CA GLU A 65 14.67 9.94 -5.53
C GLU A 65 13.80 11.14 -5.20
N ARG A 66 14.22 12.31 -5.67
CA ARG A 66 13.43 13.54 -5.61
C ARG A 66 13.25 14.11 -7.00
N LYS A 67 12.04 14.54 -7.29
CA LYS A 67 11.71 15.22 -8.54
C LYS A 67 11.05 16.56 -8.24
N ARG A 68 11.50 17.61 -8.90
CA ARG A 68 10.86 18.92 -8.80
C ARG A 68 9.71 19.00 -9.81
N ASP A 69 8.56 19.44 -9.32
CA ASP A 69 7.41 19.77 -10.15
C ASP A 69 6.86 21.14 -9.71
N GLY A 70 7.03 22.15 -10.55
CA GLY A 70 6.75 23.53 -10.20
C GLY A 70 7.54 24.00 -8.99
N ASN A 71 6.83 24.45 -7.96
CA ASN A 71 7.40 24.91 -6.68
C ASN A 71 7.54 23.79 -5.63
N HIS A 72 7.12 22.58 -5.95
CA HIS A 72 7.13 21.45 -5.02
C HIS A 72 8.24 20.46 -5.34
N ILE A 73 8.72 19.79 -4.29
CA ILE A 73 9.67 18.68 -4.40
C ILE A 73 8.93 17.41 -3.97
N TYR A 74 8.77 16.48 -4.90
CA TYR A 74 8.20 15.18 -4.66
C TYR A 74 9.29 14.14 -4.45
N TYR A 75 9.05 13.24 -3.51
CA TYR A 75 9.87 12.07 -3.23
C TYR A 75 9.12 10.83 -3.70
N GLY A 76 9.83 9.87 -4.27
CA GLY A 76 9.30 8.59 -4.72
C GLY A 76 10.37 7.51 -4.66
N PRO A 77 10.01 6.22 -4.87
CA PRO A 77 10.99 5.14 -4.99
C PRO A 77 11.94 5.41 -6.16
N ALA A 78 13.23 5.14 -5.99
CA ALA A 78 14.23 5.40 -7.02
C ALA A 78 14.07 4.49 -8.28
N SER A 79 13.37 3.37 -8.16
CA SER A 79 13.05 2.47 -9.28
C SER A 79 11.96 1.47 -8.90
N SER A 80 11.40 0.77 -9.91
CA SER A 80 10.48 -0.36 -9.68
C SER A 80 11.12 -1.47 -8.84
N ARG A 81 12.43 -1.72 -9.00
CA ARG A 81 13.15 -2.70 -8.17
C ARG A 81 13.17 -2.35 -6.69
N VAL A 82 13.16 -1.06 -6.36
CA VAL A 82 13.04 -0.61 -4.95
C VAL A 82 11.63 -0.87 -4.43
N VAL A 83 10.61 -0.71 -5.27
CA VAL A 83 9.23 -1.10 -4.93
C VAL A 83 9.15 -2.60 -4.67
N ASP A 84 9.70 -3.42 -5.58
CA ASP A 84 9.74 -4.88 -5.43
C ASP A 84 10.51 -5.30 -4.16
N LEU A 85 11.64 -4.64 -3.86
CA LEU A 85 12.42 -4.89 -2.64
C LEU A 85 11.61 -4.61 -1.37
N PHE A 86 10.86 -3.50 -1.34
CA PHE A 86 10.01 -3.15 -0.20
C PHE A 86 8.93 -4.21 0.04
N TYR A 87 8.21 -4.60 -1.00
CA TYR A 87 7.19 -5.64 -0.88
C TYR A 87 7.77 -7.01 -0.56
N LEU A 88 8.95 -7.36 -1.11
CA LEU A 88 9.65 -8.60 -0.76
C LEU A 88 10.10 -8.59 0.71
N LEU A 89 10.59 -7.46 1.21
CA LEU A 89 10.94 -7.32 2.64
C LEU A 89 9.71 -7.54 3.54
N ARG A 90 8.54 -6.99 3.15
CA ARG A 90 7.27 -7.23 3.83
C ARG A 90 6.93 -8.73 3.82
N ASP A 91 6.92 -9.36 2.64
CA ASP A 91 6.58 -10.77 2.48
C ASP A 91 7.51 -11.67 3.31
N VAL A 92 8.84 -11.43 3.28
CA VAL A 92 9.81 -12.16 4.10
C VAL A 92 9.57 -11.92 5.60
N GLY A 93 9.23 -10.70 5.99
CA GLY A 93 8.88 -10.40 7.37
C GLY A 93 7.64 -11.18 7.83
N GLU A 94 6.62 -11.26 6.99
CA GLU A 94 5.40 -12.04 7.26
C GLU A 94 5.69 -13.54 7.38
N ASP A 95 6.55 -14.07 6.51
CA ASP A 95 6.88 -15.50 6.50
C ASP A 95 7.82 -15.91 7.66
N GLN A 96 8.72 -15.03 8.10
CA GLN A 96 9.79 -15.39 9.02
C GLN A 96 9.63 -14.88 10.44
N LEU A 97 8.80 -13.84 10.65
CA LEU A 97 8.63 -13.21 11.96
C LEU A 97 7.25 -13.54 12.55
N GLU A 98 7.22 -14.55 13.42
CA GLU A 98 5.98 -15.03 14.07
C GLU A 98 5.15 -13.90 14.68
N ARG A 99 5.80 -12.86 15.21
CA ARG A 99 5.08 -11.71 15.76
C ARG A 99 4.29 -10.92 14.71
N ILE A 100 4.76 -10.85 13.46
CA ILE A 100 4.00 -10.21 12.37
C ILE A 100 2.77 -11.04 12.06
N SER A 101 2.91 -12.36 11.94
CA SER A 101 1.78 -13.28 11.72
C SER A 101 0.74 -13.15 12.83
N GLN A 102 1.16 -13.10 14.11
CA GLN A 102 0.26 -12.89 15.24
C GLN A 102 -0.50 -11.55 15.16
N ILE A 103 0.19 -10.45 14.83
CA ILE A 103 -0.45 -9.13 14.67
C ILE A 103 -1.49 -9.16 13.54
N LYS A 104 -1.19 -9.82 12.42
CA LYS A 104 -2.13 -9.98 11.29
C LYS A 104 -3.33 -10.82 11.70
N GLU A 105 -3.12 -11.98 12.30
CA GLU A 105 -4.20 -12.85 12.79
C GLU A 105 -5.12 -12.12 13.78
N ASP A 106 -4.56 -11.36 14.72
CA ASP A 106 -5.34 -10.58 15.67
C ASP A 106 -6.16 -9.48 14.98
N PHE A 107 -5.61 -8.87 13.91
CA PHE A 107 -6.33 -7.91 13.11
C PHE A 107 -7.45 -8.58 12.29
N GLU A 108 -7.15 -9.70 11.62
CA GLU A 108 -8.09 -10.43 10.77
C GLU A 108 -9.24 -11.05 11.57
N LYS A 109 -9.00 -11.52 12.81
CA LYS A 109 -10.08 -11.97 13.73
C LYS A 109 -11.10 -10.87 14.01
N ASN A 110 -10.70 -9.61 13.95
CA ASN A 110 -11.56 -8.45 14.14
C ASN A 110 -12.10 -7.89 12.83
N ASP A 111 -11.61 -8.36 11.69
CA ASP A 111 -12.07 -7.97 10.36
C ASP A 111 -13.07 -9.00 9.81
N VAL A 112 -14.29 -8.91 10.32
CA VAL A 112 -15.40 -9.80 9.90
C VAL A 112 -15.85 -9.56 8.46
N TYR A 113 -15.28 -8.58 7.79
CA TYR A 113 -15.65 -8.18 6.42
C TYR A 113 -14.64 -8.65 5.37
N ALA A 114 -13.53 -9.28 5.75
CA ALA A 114 -12.45 -9.64 4.83
C ALA A 114 -12.92 -10.61 3.73
N MET A 115 -12.65 -10.26 2.47
CA MET A 115 -12.85 -11.12 1.30
C MET A 115 -11.50 -11.58 0.77
N PRO A 116 -11.30 -12.91 0.54
CA PRO A 116 -10.07 -13.42 -0.06
C PRO A 116 -9.81 -12.86 -1.46
N LEU A 117 -8.54 -12.65 -1.81
CA LEU A 117 -8.11 -12.05 -3.08
C LEU A 117 -8.63 -12.80 -4.32
N ASP A 118 -8.62 -14.13 -4.29
CA ASP A 118 -9.09 -14.95 -5.40
C ASP A 118 -10.61 -14.83 -5.62
N ALA A 119 -11.38 -14.74 -4.54
CA ALA A 119 -12.82 -14.51 -4.59
C ALA A 119 -13.12 -13.09 -5.13
N ALA A 120 -12.45 -12.08 -4.59
CA ALA A 120 -12.57 -10.69 -5.05
C ALA A 120 -12.24 -10.56 -6.55
N TYR A 121 -11.14 -11.17 -7.00
CA TYR A 121 -10.74 -11.16 -8.40
C TYR A 121 -11.80 -11.81 -9.33
N ASN A 122 -12.32 -12.98 -8.96
CA ASN A 122 -13.28 -13.69 -9.79
C ASN A 122 -14.60 -12.91 -9.87
N LYS A 123 -15.12 -12.41 -8.74
CA LYS A 123 -16.33 -11.57 -8.67
C LYS A 123 -16.18 -10.23 -9.40
N ALA A 124 -15.01 -9.59 -9.34
CA ALA A 124 -14.74 -8.38 -10.12
C ALA A 124 -14.79 -8.66 -11.62
N LYS A 125 -14.23 -9.78 -12.07
CA LYS A 125 -14.25 -10.21 -13.48
C LYS A 125 -15.65 -10.55 -14.01
N SER A 126 -16.54 -11.09 -13.17
CA SER A 126 -17.93 -11.36 -13.54
C SER A 126 -18.85 -10.14 -13.39
N GLY A 127 -18.35 -9.02 -12.82
CA GLY A 127 -19.15 -7.81 -12.59
C GLY A 127 -20.14 -7.94 -11.42
N GLU A 128 -19.95 -8.94 -10.55
CA GLU A 128 -20.79 -9.20 -9.38
C GLU A 128 -20.53 -8.25 -8.23
N ILE A 129 -19.38 -7.58 -8.22
CA ILE A 129 -18.99 -6.64 -7.18
C ILE A 129 -18.66 -5.26 -7.73
N GLU A 130 -18.79 -4.26 -6.88
CA GLU A 130 -18.26 -2.92 -7.09
C GLU A 130 -16.95 -2.77 -6.29
N LEU A 131 -15.84 -2.50 -6.97
CA LEU A 131 -14.55 -2.26 -6.32
C LEU A 131 -14.37 -0.78 -6.02
N ILE A 132 -14.04 -0.46 -4.76
CA ILE A 132 -13.81 0.91 -4.29
C ILE A 132 -12.39 1.04 -3.73
N ASP A 133 -11.64 1.97 -4.29
CA ASP A 133 -10.35 2.42 -3.73
C ASP A 133 -10.59 3.56 -2.75
N VAL A 134 -10.32 3.32 -1.46
CA VAL A 134 -10.54 4.32 -0.40
C VAL A 134 -9.28 5.13 -0.06
N ARG A 135 -8.24 5.03 -0.87
CA ARG A 135 -7.02 5.83 -0.76
C ARG A 135 -7.25 7.26 -1.26
N PRO A 136 -6.38 8.21 -0.89
CA PRO A 136 -6.37 9.55 -1.48
C PRO A 136 -6.28 9.50 -3.02
N ALA A 137 -6.87 10.51 -3.68
CA ALA A 137 -6.97 10.57 -5.14
C ALA A 137 -5.60 10.58 -5.86
N ASP A 138 -4.56 11.14 -5.23
CA ASP A 138 -3.19 11.14 -5.76
C ASP A 138 -2.59 9.73 -5.83
N GLU A 139 -2.89 8.87 -4.86
CA GLU A 139 -2.46 7.46 -4.86
C GLU A 139 -3.22 6.65 -5.90
N TYR A 140 -4.54 6.84 -5.98
CA TYR A 140 -5.37 6.23 -7.02
C TYR A 140 -4.88 6.62 -8.42
N ALA A 141 -4.60 7.90 -8.67
CA ALA A 141 -4.10 8.40 -9.94
C ALA A 141 -2.74 7.80 -10.33
N THR A 142 -1.91 7.44 -9.34
CA THR A 142 -0.61 6.81 -9.58
C THR A 142 -0.75 5.37 -10.07
N ALA A 143 -1.55 4.56 -9.36
CA ALA A 143 -1.87 3.18 -9.73
C ALA A 143 -3.11 2.71 -8.97
N HIS A 144 -4.03 2.02 -9.63
CA HIS A 144 -5.25 1.44 -9.04
C HIS A 144 -5.63 0.13 -9.73
N ILE A 145 -6.56 -0.62 -9.14
CA ILE A 145 -7.17 -1.78 -9.78
C ILE A 145 -8.09 -1.27 -10.89
N ALA A 146 -7.92 -1.75 -12.12
CA ALA A 146 -8.50 -1.18 -13.35
C ALA A 146 -10.02 -0.93 -13.29
N GLU A 147 -10.76 -1.79 -12.60
CA GLU A 147 -12.22 -1.70 -12.47
C GLU A 147 -12.69 -0.89 -11.26
N ALA A 148 -11.75 -0.40 -10.41
CA ALA A 148 -12.10 0.27 -9.16
C ALA A 148 -12.50 1.74 -9.36
N LYS A 149 -13.46 2.21 -8.57
CA LYS A 149 -13.80 3.63 -8.41
C LYS A 149 -13.05 4.21 -7.20
N ASN A 150 -12.61 5.46 -7.29
CA ASN A 150 -11.99 6.12 -6.14
C ASN A 150 -13.04 6.87 -5.33
N ILE A 151 -13.16 6.48 -4.08
CA ILE A 151 -13.92 7.21 -3.06
C ILE A 151 -13.06 7.26 -1.79
N PRO A 152 -12.27 8.31 -1.59
CA PRO A 152 -11.43 8.44 -0.40
C PRO A 152 -12.23 8.26 0.89
N LEU A 153 -11.65 7.57 1.88
CA LEU A 153 -12.34 7.24 3.13
C LEU A 153 -13.05 8.44 3.81
N PRO A 154 -12.48 9.66 3.83
CA PRO A 154 -13.18 10.82 4.40
C PRO A 154 -14.46 11.21 3.66
N GLU A 155 -14.54 10.93 2.35
CA GLU A 155 -15.67 11.28 1.49
C GLU A 155 -16.73 10.17 1.40
N LEU A 156 -16.43 8.98 1.95
CA LEU A 156 -17.24 7.77 1.74
C LEU A 156 -18.70 7.97 2.21
N LYS A 157 -18.89 8.57 3.37
CA LYS A 157 -20.25 8.78 3.93
C LYS A 157 -21.11 9.72 3.08
N GLU A 158 -20.49 10.68 2.41
CA GLU A 158 -21.20 11.66 1.56
C GLU A 158 -21.54 11.08 0.18
N LYS A 159 -20.88 9.99 -0.20
CA LYS A 159 -21.01 9.36 -1.52
C LYS A 159 -21.74 8.00 -1.50
N LEU A 160 -22.36 7.64 -0.37
CA LEU A 160 -23.08 6.36 -0.25
C LEU A 160 -24.14 6.18 -1.35
N ASP A 161 -24.94 7.20 -1.62
CA ASP A 161 -26.01 7.18 -2.62
C ASP A 161 -25.51 6.97 -4.06
N THR A 162 -24.20 7.07 -4.30
CA THR A 162 -23.59 6.82 -5.62
C THR A 162 -23.24 5.35 -5.84
N LEU A 163 -23.35 4.53 -4.80
CA LEU A 163 -22.99 3.11 -4.85
C LEU A 163 -24.20 2.27 -5.27
N PRO A 164 -23.98 1.19 -6.05
CA PRO A 164 -25.05 0.28 -6.45
C PRO A 164 -25.61 -0.46 -5.23
N ALA A 165 -26.94 -0.45 -5.07
CA ALA A 165 -27.61 -1.16 -3.97
C ALA A 165 -27.77 -2.67 -4.25
N ASP A 166 -27.58 -3.09 -5.49
CA ASP A 166 -27.82 -4.44 -5.99
C ASP A 166 -26.55 -5.29 -6.11
N LYS A 167 -25.38 -4.75 -5.74
CA LYS A 167 -24.09 -5.44 -5.80
C LYS A 167 -23.38 -5.45 -4.45
N ASP A 168 -22.59 -6.48 -4.24
CA ASP A 168 -21.61 -6.48 -3.14
C ASP A 168 -20.58 -5.37 -3.38
N VAL A 169 -20.20 -4.64 -2.33
CA VAL A 169 -19.17 -3.60 -2.39
C VAL A 169 -17.89 -4.13 -1.75
N VAL A 170 -16.81 -4.13 -2.49
CA VAL A 170 -15.49 -4.53 -1.98
C VAL A 170 -14.58 -3.32 -1.95
N VAL A 171 -14.08 -2.98 -0.78
CA VAL A 171 -13.22 -1.82 -0.57
C VAL A 171 -11.77 -2.24 -0.32
N TYR A 172 -10.82 -1.53 -0.91
CA TYR A 172 -9.40 -1.79 -0.68
C TYR A 172 -8.61 -0.51 -0.41
N CYS A 173 -7.42 -0.67 0.15
CA CYS A 173 -6.47 0.42 0.41
C CYS A 173 -5.03 0.01 0.07
N ARG A 174 -4.05 0.33 0.92
CA ARG A 174 -2.62 0.05 0.69
C ARG A 174 -2.20 -1.39 1.02
N GLY A 175 -3.13 -2.26 1.39
CA GLY A 175 -2.87 -3.62 1.83
C GLY A 175 -2.88 -3.77 3.35
N ASN A 176 -2.30 -4.86 3.85
CA ASN A 176 -2.36 -5.30 5.26
C ASN A 176 -1.83 -4.30 6.30
N LEU A 177 -1.01 -3.33 5.89
CA LEU A 177 -0.47 -2.31 6.77
C LEU A 177 -1.44 -1.12 6.96
N CYS A 178 -2.61 -1.15 6.32
CA CYS A 178 -3.58 -0.06 6.32
C CYS A 178 -4.97 -0.55 6.77
N THR A 179 -5.56 0.11 7.76
CA THR A 179 -6.89 -0.23 8.30
C THR A 179 -8.05 0.48 7.60
N TYR A 180 -7.80 1.23 6.51
CA TYR A 180 -8.85 2.03 5.86
C TYR A 180 -9.90 1.15 5.18
N ALA A 181 -9.51 0.01 4.59
CA ALA A 181 -10.44 -0.91 3.96
C ALA A 181 -11.43 -1.49 4.98
N THR A 182 -10.95 -2.02 6.11
CA THR A 182 -11.79 -2.54 7.20
C THR A 182 -12.74 -1.48 7.75
N ARG A 183 -12.24 -0.25 7.97
CA ARG A 183 -13.07 0.87 8.43
C ARG A 183 -14.14 1.27 7.42
N ALA A 184 -13.80 1.28 6.13
CA ALA A 184 -14.74 1.58 5.06
C ALA A 184 -15.80 0.50 4.93
N ALA A 185 -15.43 -0.79 4.96
CA ALA A 185 -16.37 -1.91 4.92
C ALA A 185 -17.37 -1.84 6.09
N LYS A 186 -16.89 -1.51 7.29
CA LYS A 186 -17.76 -1.30 8.45
C LYS A 186 -18.76 -0.15 8.24
N ILE A 187 -18.31 1.01 7.76
CA ILE A 187 -19.19 2.16 7.47
C ILE A 187 -20.27 1.77 6.46
N LEU A 188 -19.89 1.08 5.39
CA LEU A 188 -20.81 0.64 4.34
C LEU A 188 -21.82 -0.37 4.88
N SER A 189 -21.36 -1.36 5.66
CA SER A 189 -22.23 -2.36 6.27
C SER A 189 -23.25 -1.76 7.24
N GLU A 190 -22.82 -0.80 8.07
CA GLU A 190 -23.69 -0.03 8.97
C GLU A 190 -24.71 0.84 8.18
N SER A 191 -24.42 1.13 6.92
CA SER A 191 -25.29 1.87 6.00
C SER A 191 -26.17 0.97 5.12
N GLY A 192 -26.18 -0.36 5.36
CA GLY A 192 -27.06 -1.31 4.70
C GLY A 192 -26.49 -1.97 3.43
N TYR A 193 -25.22 -1.74 3.09
CA TYR A 193 -24.56 -2.41 1.97
C TYR A 193 -23.99 -3.77 2.38
N ASN A 194 -24.00 -4.75 1.46
CA ASN A 194 -23.20 -5.95 1.63
C ASN A 194 -21.74 -5.63 1.28
N ALA A 195 -20.96 -5.24 2.30
CA ALA A 195 -19.63 -4.68 2.12
C ALA A 195 -18.55 -5.58 2.68
N HIS A 196 -17.43 -5.65 1.93
CA HIS A 196 -16.26 -6.44 2.29
C HIS A 196 -14.98 -5.60 2.18
N SER A 197 -14.00 -5.89 3.04
CA SER A 197 -12.63 -5.39 2.90
C SER A 197 -11.81 -6.34 2.04
N LEU A 198 -10.90 -5.78 1.24
CA LEU A 198 -9.83 -6.52 0.59
C LEU A 198 -8.51 -6.03 1.22
N ASN A 199 -7.81 -6.96 1.89
CA ASN A 199 -6.60 -6.64 2.67
C ASN A 199 -5.32 -6.59 1.82
N GLU A 200 -5.44 -6.81 0.52
CA GLU A 200 -4.36 -6.73 -0.45
C GLU A 200 -4.26 -5.34 -1.08
N SER A 201 -3.05 -4.99 -1.47
CA SER A 201 -2.74 -3.76 -2.19
C SER A 201 -2.94 -3.92 -3.71
N THR A 202 -2.89 -2.80 -4.45
CA THR A 202 -2.82 -2.80 -5.92
C THR A 202 -1.62 -3.62 -6.43
N TYR A 203 -0.49 -3.61 -5.73
CA TYR A 203 0.69 -4.42 -6.06
C TYR A 203 0.38 -5.92 -5.93
N ASP A 204 -0.25 -6.35 -4.83
CA ASP A 204 -0.62 -7.74 -4.59
C ASP A 204 -1.62 -8.24 -5.65
N TRP A 205 -2.61 -7.41 -6.00
CA TRP A 205 -3.57 -7.68 -7.06
C TRP A 205 -2.90 -7.90 -8.42
N ASN A 206 -2.00 -7.01 -8.83
CA ASN A 206 -1.29 -7.12 -10.09
C ASN A 206 -0.39 -8.37 -10.12
N ARG A 207 0.33 -8.64 -9.04
CA ARG A 207 1.16 -9.85 -8.89
C ARG A 207 0.34 -11.14 -8.96
N TYR A 208 -0.87 -11.13 -8.41
CA TYR A 208 -1.80 -12.25 -8.52
C TYR A 208 -2.22 -12.50 -9.98
N ILE A 209 -2.53 -11.46 -10.73
CA ILE A 209 -2.87 -11.56 -12.16
C ILE A 209 -1.69 -12.14 -12.96
N GLU A 210 -0.48 -11.66 -12.73
CA GLU A 210 0.73 -12.13 -13.41
C GLU A 210 0.97 -13.62 -13.15
N LYS A 211 0.89 -14.06 -11.89
CA LYS A 211 1.01 -15.48 -11.53
C LYS A 211 -0.03 -16.35 -12.21
N ARG A 212 -1.29 -15.89 -12.34
CA ARG A 212 -2.34 -16.64 -13.06
C ARG A 212 -2.07 -16.73 -14.55
N ARG A 213 -1.54 -15.69 -15.18
CA ARG A 213 -1.17 -15.69 -16.60
C ARG A 213 -0.04 -16.69 -16.89
N CYS A 214 0.97 -16.76 -16.00
CA CYS A 214 2.08 -17.71 -16.15
C CYS A 214 1.65 -19.19 -15.99
N ARG A 215 0.64 -19.47 -15.15
CA ARG A 215 0.12 -20.84 -14.95
C ARG A 215 -0.76 -21.35 -16.10
N LYS A 216 -1.25 -20.47 -16.99
CA LYS A 216 -2.08 -20.83 -18.13
C LYS A 216 -1.28 -21.06 -19.42
N LYS A 217 0.03 -20.81 -19.40
CA LYS A 217 0.99 -21.15 -20.46
C LYS A 217 1.69 -22.46 -20.14
#